data_7ec705f977ac5d31a577cdefdeec3139
#
_entry.id   7ec705f977ac5d31a577cdefdeec3139
#
_cell.length_a   1.000
_cell.length_b   1.000
_cell.length_c   1.000
_cell.angle_alpha   90.00
_cell.angle_beta   90.00
_cell.angle_gamma   90.00
#
_symmetry.space_group_name_H-M   'P 1'
#
loop_
_entity.id
_entity.type
_entity.pdbx_description
1 polymer ?
#
loop_
_entity_poly.entity_id
_entity_poly.type
_entity_poly.pdbx_seq_one_letter_code
_entity_poly.pdbx_strand_id
1 'polypeptide(L)'
;MKNIGIVCEGPTDYIILKKVIDLITNETNYYVQLQPEPDLTGQYGNGWKGVWKWCCDNADIRKQLMKDITPRLDFLVVQMDGDVSRKEKSAHCSCPSVKCPYKGIRNPLECDIKPEDRDACPVILPCQNHGAPITGYMEHLKGLLSTWLKEPDDTCIVIPCDSTEAWIVAAYDNTAEVEFIKDPW
;
A
#
# COMPACT_ATOMS: atom_id res chain seq x y z
N MET A 1 24.30 5.78 6.42
CA MET A 1 23.46 4.62 6.79
C MET A 1 22.29 5.13 7.62
N LYS A 2 21.06 4.81 7.24
CA LYS A 2 19.82 5.20 7.91
C LYS A 2 19.05 3.96 8.38
N ASN A 3 18.21 4.15 9.39
CA ASN A 3 17.27 3.12 9.86
C ASN A 3 15.90 3.42 9.25
N ILE A 4 15.42 2.54 8.40
CA ILE A 4 14.22 2.76 7.58
C ILE A 4 13.17 1.70 7.89
N GLY A 5 11.98 2.14 8.31
CA GLY A 5 10.81 1.29 8.43
C GLY A 5 10.10 1.15 7.09
N ILE A 6 9.66 -0.06 6.74
CA ILE A 6 8.93 -0.31 5.49
C ILE A 6 7.59 -0.95 5.79
N VAL A 7 6.54 -0.34 5.22
CA VAL A 7 5.16 -0.84 5.14
C VAL A 7 4.84 -1.03 3.66
N CYS A 8 4.57 -2.26 3.23
CA CYS A 8 4.29 -2.59 1.83
C CYS A 8 3.28 -3.74 1.72
N GLU A 9 2.85 -4.06 0.51
CA GLU A 9 1.82 -5.08 0.27
C GLU A 9 2.32 -6.49 0.51
N GLY A 10 3.57 -6.78 0.14
CA GLY A 10 4.10 -8.13 0.18
C GLY A 10 5.59 -8.23 0.53
N PRO A 11 6.08 -9.45 0.82
CA PRO A 11 7.50 -9.68 1.10
C PRO A 11 8.40 -9.34 -0.08
N THR A 12 7.92 -9.53 -1.30
CA THR A 12 8.65 -9.20 -2.54
C THR A 12 8.90 -7.70 -2.63
N ASP A 13 7.85 -6.89 -2.37
CA ASP A 13 7.95 -5.43 -2.34
C ASP A 13 9.02 -4.96 -1.35
N TYR A 14 9.04 -5.56 -0.17
CA TYR A 14 10.06 -5.25 0.84
C TYR A 14 11.48 -5.47 0.31
N ILE A 15 11.73 -6.59 -0.37
CA ILE A 15 13.03 -6.90 -0.94
C ILE A 15 13.42 -5.91 -2.03
N ILE A 16 12.47 -5.58 -2.93
CA ILE A 16 12.68 -4.65 -4.05
C ILE A 16 12.97 -3.25 -3.51
N LEU A 17 12.11 -2.75 -2.61
CA LEU A 17 12.26 -1.41 -2.02
C LEU A 17 13.59 -1.21 -1.35
N LYS A 18 14.08 -2.18 -0.58
CA LYS A 18 15.42 -2.11 0.02
C LYS A 18 16.51 -1.88 -1.03
N LYS A 19 16.48 -2.64 -2.11
CA LYS A 19 17.46 -2.52 -3.19
C LYS A 19 17.38 -1.19 -3.90
N VAL A 20 16.16 -0.74 -4.21
CA VAL A 20 15.94 0.56 -4.86
C VAL A 20 16.40 1.72 -3.97
N ILE A 21 16.07 1.69 -2.69
CA ILE A 21 16.49 2.74 -1.74
C ILE A 21 18.02 2.78 -1.61
N ASP A 22 18.68 1.63 -1.46
CA ASP A 22 20.13 1.57 -1.38
C ASP A 22 20.81 2.12 -2.65
N LEU A 23 20.24 1.84 -3.82
CA LEU A 23 20.73 2.37 -5.09
C LEU A 23 20.54 3.89 -5.20
N ILE A 24 19.36 4.41 -4.82
CA ILE A 24 19.07 5.85 -4.87
C ILE A 24 19.95 6.63 -3.90
N THR A 25 20.13 6.11 -2.69
CA THR A 25 20.92 6.76 -1.64
C THR A 25 22.42 6.55 -1.80
N ASN A 26 22.83 5.61 -2.64
CA ASN A 26 24.20 5.13 -2.80
C ASN A 26 24.83 4.72 -1.44
N GLU A 27 24.00 4.19 -0.55
CA GLU A 27 24.36 3.74 0.79
C GLU A 27 23.66 2.43 1.11
N THR A 28 24.30 1.58 1.92
CA THR A 28 23.60 0.45 2.54
C THR A 28 22.90 0.93 3.80
N ASN A 29 21.59 0.71 3.88
CA ASN A 29 20.76 1.14 5.00
C ASN A 29 20.32 -0.06 5.86
N TYR A 30 19.88 0.22 7.08
CA TYR A 30 19.24 -0.76 7.95
C TYR A 30 17.72 -0.69 7.76
N TYR A 31 17.08 -1.85 7.61
CA TYR A 31 15.66 -1.92 7.29
C TYR A 31 14.88 -2.72 8.31
N VAL A 32 13.76 -2.19 8.74
CA VAL A 32 12.78 -2.85 9.60
C VAL A 32 11.50 -3.08 8.80
N GLN A 33 11.11 -4.34 8.63
CA GLN A 33 9.84 -4.70 8.00
C GLN A 33 8.72 -4.53 9.03
N LEU A 34 7.83 -3.57 8.78
CA LEU A 34 6.68 -3.26 9.65
C LEU A 34 5.40 -3.90 9.15
N GLN A 35 5.26 -4.02 7.82
CA GLN A 35 4.15 -4.65 7.14
C GLN A 35 4.63 -5.12 5.75
N PRO A 36 4.30 -6.36 5.34
CA PRO A 36 3.71 -7.42 6.16
C PRO A 36 4.67 -7.85 7.26
N GLU A 37 4.11 -8.28 8.39
CA GLU A 37 4.93 -8.83 9.47
C GLU A 37 5.70 -10.07 8.98
N PRO A 38 6.94 -10.29 9.45
CA PRO A 38 7.79 -11.40 8.97
C PRO A 38 7.21 -12.79 9.24
N ASP A 39 6.33 -12.91 10.21
CA ASP A 39 5.66 -14.16 10.53
C ASP A 39 4.34 -14.30 9.74
N LEU A 40 3.96 -15.56 9.47
CA LEU A 40 2.75 -15.88 8.72
C LEU A 40 1.44 -15.58 9.49
N THR A 41 1.55 -15.17 10.74
CA THR A 41 0.44 -14.83 11.63
C THR A 41 0.17 -13.34 11.71
N GLY A 42 0.83 -12.55 10.86
CA GLY A 42 0.79 -11.09 10.86
C GLY A 42 -0.63 -10.52 11.01
N GLN A 43 -0.77 -9.61 11.95
CA GLN A 43 -2.05 -9.01 12.37
C GLN A 43 -2.82 -8.39 11.21
N TYR A 44 -2.12 -7.83 10.24
CA TYR A 44 -2.74 -7.04 9.16
C TYR A 44 -2.97 -7.82 7.87
N GLY A 45 -2.24 -8.93 7.65
CA GLY A 45 -2.27 -9.71 6.41
C GLY A 45 -1.49 -9.04 5.28
N ASN A 46 -1.65 -9.54 4.06
CA ASN A 46 -0.95 -9.06 2.86
C ASN A 46 -1.84 -8.17 1.98
N GLY A 47 -1.22 -7.55 0.98
CA GLY A 47 -1.86 -6.70 -0.01
C GLY A 47 -2.25 -5.34 0.55
N TRP A 48 -2.89 -4.54 -0.29
CA TRP A 48 -3.30 -3.18 0.06
C TRP A 48 -4.16 -3.07 1.33
N LYS A 49 -4.93 -4.11 1.66
CA LYS A 49 -5.73 -4.16 2.90
C LYS A 49 -4.86 -4.21 4.14
N GLY A 50 -3.73 -4.93 4.08
CA GLY A 50 -2.74 -4.95 5.15
C GLY A 50 -2.12 -3.57 5.35
N VAL A 51 -1.72 -2.93 4.27
CA VAL A 51 -1.18 -1.56 4.28
C VAL A 51 -2.20 -0.58 4.86
N TRP A 52 -3.46 -0.64 4.39
CA TRP A 52 -4.54 0.20 4.90
C TRP A 52 -4.74 0.05 6.42
N LYS A 53 -4.88 -1.19 6.90
CA LYS A 53 -5.07 -1.47 8.32
C LYS A 53 -3.91 -0.94 9.15
N TRP A 54 -2.69 -1.24 8.71
CA TRP A 54 -1.49 -0.75 9.39
C TRP A 54 -1.47 0.78 9.48
N CYS A 55 -1.75 1.46 8.39
CA CYS A 55 -1.78 2.92 8.33
C CYS A 55 -2.83 3.50 9.29
N CYS A 56 -4.05 2.96 9.28
CA CYS A 56 -5.13 3.44 10.15
C CYS A 56 -4.83 3.22 11.64
N ASP A 57 -4.33 2.04 11.99
CA ASP A 57 -4.08 1.68 13.39
C ASP A 57 -2.89 2.43 13.98
N ASN A 58 -1.91 2.77 13.15
CA ASN A 58 -0.67 3.41 13.59
C ASN A 58 -0.62 4.93 13.31
N ALA A 59 -1.63 5.51 12.69
CA ALA A 59 -1.62 6.93 12.30
C ALA A 59 -1.28 7.88 13.47
N ASP A 60 -1.91 7.68 14.62
CA ASP A 60 -1.75 8.55 15.79
C ASP A 60 -0.46 8.29 16.57
N ILE A 61 0.02 7.05 16.56
CA ILE A 61 1.18 6.63 17.33
C ILE A 61 2.47 6.53 16.49
N ARG A 62 2.38 6.77 15.18
CA ARG A 62 3.48 6.57 14.23
C ARG A 62 4.80 7.20 14.68
N LYS A 63 4.77 8.47 15.08
CA LYS A 63 5.98 9.20 15.54
C LYS A 63 6.59 8.57 16.79
N GLN A 64 5.76 8.03 17.66
CA GLN A 64 6.22 7.33 18.86
C GLN A 64 6.76 5.94 18.49
N LEU A 65 6.04 5.20 17.65
CA LEU A 65 6.46 3.89 17.14
C LEU A 65 7.85 3.96 16.51
N MET A 66 8.13 4.98 15.68
CA MET A 66 9.44 5.18 15.05
C MET A 66 10.57 5.40 16.07
N LYS A 67 10.25 5.95 17.24
CA LYS A 67 11.24 6.16 18.32
C LYS A 67 11.45 4.92 19.18
N ASP A 68 10.40 4.12 19.39
CA ASP A 68 10.39 2.98 20.31
C ASP A 68 11.01 1.73 19.67
N ILE A 69 10.99 1.63 18.36
CA ILE A 69 11.63 0.54 17.62
C ILE A 69 13.15 0.64 17.79
N THR A 70 13.80 -0.51 17.99
CA THR A 70 15.24 -0.60 18.13
C THR A 70 15.86 -1.32 16.92
N PRO A 71 16.76 -0.66 16.17
CA PRO A 71 17.19 0.73 16.32
C PRO A 71 16.07 1.73 15.93
N ARG A 72 16.10 2.92 16.55
CA ARG A 72 15.18 4.01 16.21
C ARG A 72 15.17 4.27 14.71
N LEU A 73 13.97 4.42 14.14
CA LEU A 73 13.80 4.70 12.71
C LEU A 73 14.05 6.19 12.41
N ASP A 74 14.77 6.44 11.33
CA ASP A 74 14.98 7.79 10.78
C ASP A 74 13.85 8.16 9.80
N PHE A 75 13.35 7.17 9.03
CA PHE A 75 12.32 7.35 8.01
C PHE A 75 11.34 6.19 8.02
N LEU A 76 10.13 6.48 7.55
CA LEU A 76 9.12 5.50 7.21
C LEU A 76 8.87 5.54 5.70
N VAL A 77 8.82 4.38 5.07
CA VAL A 77 8.40 4.22 3.67
C VAL A 77 7.12 3.41 3.67
N VAL A 78 6.08 3.93 3.01
CA VAL A 78 4.80 3.23 2.81
C VAL A 78 4.57 3.08 1.33
N GLN A 79 4.40 1.84 0.88
CA GLN A 79 4.18 1.48 -0.52
C GLN A 79 2.83 0.81 -0.70
N MET A 80 2.20 1.11 -1.82
CA MET A 80 1.04 0.41 -2.34
C MET A 80 1.09 0.41 -3.87
N ASP A 81 0.72 -0.72 -4.49
CA ASP A 81 0.77 -0.87 -5.93
C ASP A 81 -0.28 -0.01 -6.65
N GLY A 82 0.11 0.59 -7.77
CA GLY A 82 -0.75 1.47 -8.55
C GLY A 82 -1.90 0.73 -9.23
N ASP A 83 -1.72 -0.56 -9.54
CA ASP A 83 -2.73 -1.39 -10.15
C ASP A 83 -3.99 -1.53 -9.28
N VAL A 84 -3.84 -1.40 -7.95
CA VAL A 84 -4.95 -1.48 -6.98
C VAL A 84 -6.05 -0.47 -7.30
N SER A 85 -5.69 0.75 -7.74
CA SER A 85 -6.68 1.77 -8.07
C SER A 85 -7.38 1.55 -9.40
N ARG A 86 -6.79 0.72 -10.27
CA ARG A 86 -7.36 0.39 -11.59
C ARG A 86 -8.28 -0.82 -11.57
N LYS A 87 -8.23 -1.61 -10.50
CA LYS A 87 -9.10 -2.79 -10.34
C LYS A 87 -10.55 -2.38 -10.19
N GLU A 88 -11.44 -3.24 -10.67
CA GLU A 88 -12.88 -3.10 -10.49
C GLU A 88 -13.24 -3.11 -8.99
N LYS A 89 -14.30 -2.39 -8.64
CA LYS A 89 -14.81 -2.38 -7.27
C LYS A 89 -15.11 -3.80 -6.74
N SER A 90 -15.52 -4.70 -7.62
CA SER A 90 -15.76 -6.12 -7.33
C SER A 90 -14.51 -6.88 -6.87
N ALA A 91 -13.32 -6.47 -7.32
CA ALA A 91 -12.06 -7.04 -6.86
C ALA A 91 -11.75 -6.66 -5.39
N HIS A 92 -12.32 -5.58 -4.91
CA HIS A 92 -12.11 -5.11 -3.54
C HIS A 92 -13.19 -5.59 -2.57
N CYS A 93 -14.41 -5.88 -3.05
CA CYS A 93 -15.52 -6.27 -2.19
C CYS A 93 -16.60 -7.07 -2.92
N SER A 94 -17.00 -8.15 -2.30
CA SER A 94 -18.16 -8.95 -2.72
C SER A 94 -19.50 -8.47 -2.14
N CYS A 95 -19.51 -7.38 -1.36
CA CYS A 95 -20.74 -6.83 -0.82
C CYS A 95 -21.69 -6.39 -1.94
N PRO A 96 -22.96 -6.78 -1.94
CA PRO A 96 -23.93 -6.45 -3.00
C PRO A 96 -24.29 -4.97 -3.04
N SER A 97 -24.12 -4.23 -1.94
CA SER A 97 -24.43 -2.81 -1.92
C SER A 97 -23.49 -2.04 -2.86
N VAL A 98 -24.07 -1.38 -3.85
CA VAL A 98 -23.31 -0.56 -4.82
C VAL A 98 -22.68 0.66 -4.14
N LYS A 99 -23.31 1.13 -3.07
CA LYS A 99 -22.90 2.34 -2.35
C LYS A 99 -21.95 2.07 -1.16
N CYS A 100 -21.75 0.79 -0.80
CA CYS A 100 -20.91 0.46 0.33
C CYS A 100 -19.45 0.83 0.06
N PRO A 101 -18.87 1.80 0.76
CA PRO A 101 -17.47 2.19 0.59
C PRO A 101 -16.49 1.14 1.13
N TYR A 102 -16.94 0.15 1.95
CA TYR A 102 -16.13 -1.01 2.36
C TYR A 102 -16.19 -2.17 1.38
N LYS A 103 -16.87 -1.98 0.26
CA LYS A 103 -17.02 -3.03 -0.73
C LYS A 103 -15.64 -3.47 -1.22
N GLY A 104 -15.11 -4.61 -0.72
CA GLY A 104 -13.82 -5.17 -1.03
C GLY A 104 -12.80 -5.22 0.09
N ILE A 105 -13.04 -4.50 1.18
CA ILE A 105 -12.12 -4.49 2.32
C ILE A 105 -12.42 -5.61 3.29
N ARG A 106 -13.70 -5.97 3.41
CA ARG A 106 -14.12 -7.05 4.30
C ARG A 106 -14.82 -8.16 3.53
N ASN A 107 -14.60 -9.39 3.95
CA ASN A 107 -15.49 -10.48 3.58
C ASN A 107 -16.92 -10.10 4.02
N PRO A 108 -17.96 -10.25 3.18
CA PRO A 108 -19.34 -9.98 3.57
C PRO A 108 -19.78 -10.71 4.83
N LEU A 109 -19.20 -11.88 5.12
CA LEU A 109 -19.45 -12.66 6.34
C LEU A 109 -18.80 -12.05 7.58
N GLU A 110 -17.79 -11.19 7.41
CA GLU A 110 -17.07 -10.50 8.49
C GLU A 110 -17.55 -9.06 8.67
N CYS A 111 -18.43 -8.60 7.78
CA CYS A 111 -18.97 -7.26 7.86
C CYS A 111 -20.12 -7.22 8.87
N ASP A 112 -19.85 -6.66 10.04
CA ASP A 112 -20.79 -6.43 11.15
C ASP A 112 -21.76 -5.24 10.89
N ILE A 113 -21.54 -4.49 9.81
CA ILE A 113 -22.40 -3.38 9.43
C ILE A 113 -23.70 -3.92 8.84
N LYS A 114 -24.82 -3.53 9.42
CA LYS A 114 -26.14 -3.93 8.94
C LYS A 114 -26.36 -3.47 7.50
N PRO A 115 -27.10 -4.22 6.70
CA PRO A 115 -27.40 -3.87 5.30
C PRO A 115 -27.92 -2.45 5.10
N GLU A 116 -28.76 -1.98 6.01
CA GLU A 116 -29.35 -0.64 6.01
C GLU A 116 -28.33 0.47 6.26
N ASP A 117 -27.25 0.17 7.03
CA ASP A 117 -26.22 1.14 7.42
C ASP A 117 -25.01 1.10 6.47
N ARG A 118 -25.00 0.21 5.47
CA ARG A 118 -23.83 0.02 4.60
C ARG A 118 -23.51 1.19 3.69
N ASP A 119 -24.48 2.07 3.46
CA ASP A 119 -24.27 3.29 2.67
C ASP A 119 -23.45 4.35 3.44
N ALA A 120 -23.44 4.25 4.78
CA ALA A 120 -22.67 5.13 5.67
C ALA A 120 -21.24 4.61 5.97
N CYS A 121 -20.83 3.53 5.31
CA CYS A 121 -19.55 2.90 5.52
C CYS A 121 -18.37 3.86 5.17
N PRO A 122 -17.52 4.27 6.13
CA PRO A 122 -16.59 5.38 5.94
C PRO A 122 -15.28 5.04 5.25
N VAL A 123 -15.05 3.79 4.85
CA VAL A 123 -13.81 3.44 4.15
C VAL A 123 -13.88 3.83 2.69
N ILE A 124 -12.96 4.66 2.28
CA ILE A 124 -12.79 5.01 0.87
C ILE A 124 -12.00 3.89 0.20
N LEU A 125 -12.58 3.31 -0.85
CA LEU A 125 -11.92 2.25 -1.62
C LEU A 125 -10.79 2.83 -2.48
N PRO A 126 -9.72 2.06 -2.70
CA PRO A 126 -8.61 2.50 -3.54
C PRO A 126 -8.98 2.59 -5.02
N CYS A 127 -10.04 1.89 -5.46
CA CYS A 127 -10.49 1.94 -6.86
C CYS A 127 -11.08 3.30 -7.21
N GLN A 128 -10.74 3.77 -8.40
CA GLN A 128 -11.25 5.00 -8.98
C GLN A 128 -12.07 4.69 -10.26
N ASN A 129 -12.84 5.65 -10.74
CA ASN A 129 -13.58 5.49 -11.99
C ASN A 129 -12.64 5.19 -13.16
N HIS A 130 -13.00 4.20 -13.99
CA HIS A 130 -12.24 3.87 -15.19
C HIS A 130 -12.14 5.06 -16.14
N GLY A 131 -10.98 5.18 -16.79
CA GLY A 131 -10.71 6.24 -17.75
C GLY A 131 -9.85 7.41 -17.23
N ALA A 132 -9.48 7.38 -15.96
CA ALA A 132 -8.46 8.32 -15.46
C ALA A 132 -7.09 8.01 -16.08
N PRO A 133 -6.23 9.01 -16.33
CA PRO A 133 -4.85 8.75 -16.68
C PRO A 133 -4.10 8.08 -15.51
N ILE A 134 -3.00 7.39 -15.82
CA ILE A 134 -2.18 6.68 -14.82
C ILE A 134 -1.81 7.60 -13.65
N THR A 135 -1.39 8.83 -13.95
CA THR A 135 -1.08 9.85 -12.94
C THR A 135 -2.26 10.13 -12.00
N GLY A 136 -3.49 10.13 -12.50
CA GLY A 136 -4.69 10.34 -11.71
C GLY A 136 -4.94 9.20 -10.72
N TYR A 137 -4.65 7.96 -11.11
CA TYR A 137 -4.72 6.81 -10.20
C TYR A 137 -3.67 6.89 -9.09
N MET A 138 -2.44 7.25 -9.44
CA MET A 138 -1.35 7.40 -8.48
C MET A 138 -1.63 8.53 -7.48
N GLU A 139 -2.12 9.67 -7.95
CA GLU A 139 -2.51 10.80 -7.09
C GLU A 139 -3.65 10.42 -6.14
N HIS A 140 -4.63 9.65 -6.63
CA HIS A 140 -5.71 9.14 -5.79
C HIS A 140 -5.19 8.26 -4.65
N LEU A 141 -4.33 7.27 -4.95
CA LEU A 141 -3.73 6.41 -3.94
C LEU A 141 -2.85 7.18 -2.96
N LYS A 142 -2.08 8.14 -3.44
CA LYS A 142 -1.27 9.03 -2.60
C LYS A 142 -2.15 9.83 -1.62
N GLY A 143 -3.26 10.35 -2.11
CA GLY A 143 -4.25 11.04 -1.28
C GLY A 143 -4.88 10.13 -0.23
N LEU A 144 -5.21 8.90 -0.58
CA LEU A 144 -5.72 7.91 0.36
C LEU A 144 -4.71 7.55 1.45
N LEU A 145 -3.47 7.22 1.07
CA LEU A 145 -2.40 6.92 2.02
C LEU A 145 -2.14 8.10 2.95
N SER A 146 -2.11 9.32 2.42
CA SER A 146 -1.96 10.54 3.24
C SER A 146 -3.12 10.69 4.24
N THR A 147 -4.35 10.40 3.80
CA THR A 147 -5.54 10.45 4.68
C THR A 147 -5.46 9.38 5.77
N TRP A 148 -5.13 8.15 5.41
CA TRP A 148 -5.01 7.04 6.36
C TRP A 148 -3.90 7.26 7.38
N LEU A 149 -2.81 7.90 6.96
CA LEU A 149 -1.68 8.27 7.83
C LEU A 149 -1.87 9.60 8.56
N LYS A 150 -3.01 10.29 8.35
CA LYS A 150 -3.30 11.63 8.91
C LYS A 150 -2.21 12.64 8.55
N GLU A 151 -2.01 12.84 7.23
CA GLU A 151 -1.07 13.82 6.67
C GLU A 151 0.37 13.65 7.19
N PRO A 152 1.06 12.59 6.81
CA PRO A 152 2.40 12.29 7.32
C PRO A 152 3.45 13.22 6.73
N ASP A 153 4.12 13.99 7.57
CA ASP A 153 5.28 14.82 7.23
C ASP A 153 6.63 14.09 7.35
N ASP A 154 6.62 12.88 7.93
CA ASP A 154 7.79 12.05 8.23
C ASP A 154 7.82 10.73 7.45
N THR A 155 6.98 10.60 6.43
CA THR A 155 6.78 9.36 5.69
C THR A 155 6.94 9.58 4.20
N CYS A 156 7.73 8.72 3.55
CA CYS A 156 7.81 8.65 2.10
C CYS A 156 6.73 7.71 1.57
N ILE A 157 5.81 8.22 0.76
CA ILE A 157 4.80 7.42 0.07
C ILE A 157 5.32 7.04 -1.31
N VAL A 158 5.35 5.74 -1.60
CA VAL A 158 5.83 5.15 -2.86
C VAL A 158 4.67 4.43 -3.55
N ILE A 159 4.38 4.83 -4.78
CA ILE A 159 3.33 4.21 -5.58
C ILE A 159 3.93 3.91 -6.96
N PRO A 160 4.29 2.65 -7.26
CA PRO A 160 4.60 2.23 -8.61
C PRO A 160 3.41 2.49 -9.54
N CYS A 161 3.66 2.75 -10.82
CA CYS A 161 2.56 2.93 -11.79
C CYS A 161 1.68 1.68 -11.89
N ASP A 162 2.29 0.51 -11.75
CA ASP A 162 1.62 -0.79 -11.73
C ASP A 162 1.95 -1.52 -10.44
N SER A 163 3.01 -2.34 -10.45
CA SER A 163 3.51 -3.03 -9.27
C SER A 163 5.03 -2.85 -9.16
N THR A 164 5.60 -3.18 -8.00
CA THR A 164 7.06 -3.15 -7.82
C THR A 164 7.77 -4.18 -8.67
N GLU A 165 7.11 -5.28 -9.04
CA GLU A 165 7.65 -6.31 -9.93
C GLU A 165 7.91 -5.76 -11.34
N ALA A 166 7.09 -4.81 -11.81
CA ALA A 166 7.32 -4.15 -13.10
C ALA A 166 8.70 -3.47 -13.16
N TRP A 167 9.22 -2.97 -12.04
CA TRP A 167 10.57 -2.41 -11.96
C TRP A 167 11.65 -3.46 -12.19
N ILE A 168 11.45 -4.70 -11.72
CA ILE A 168 12.38 -5.82 -11.97
C ILE A 168 12.39 -6.14 -13.46
N VAL A 169 11.20 -6.27 -14.06
CA VAL A 169 11.09 -6.56 -15.50
C VAL A 169 11.77 -5.45 -16.30
N ALA A 170 11.50 -4.17 -15.97
CA ALA A 170 12.14 -3.04 -16.63
C ALA A 170 13.67 -3.02 -16.51
N ALA A 171 14.22 -3.55 -15.41
CA ALA A 171 15.67 -3.63 -15.21
C ALA A 171 16.34 -4.70 -16.11
N TYR A 172 15.60 -5.74 -16.52
CA TYR A 172 16.10 -6.84 -17.35
C TYR A 172 15.66 -6.77 -18.80
N ASP A 173 14.53 -6.12 -19.06
CA ASP A 173 13.96 -5.97 -20.39
C ASP A 173 13.93 -4.48 -20.76
N ASN A 174 14.80 -4.08 -21.67
CA ASN A 174 14.92 -2.69 -22.16
C ASN A 174 13.76 -2.29 -23.11
N THR A 175 12.67 -3.04 -23.17
CA THR A 175 11.50 -2.64 -23.94
C THR A 175 10.78 -1.48 -23.21
N ALA A 176 10.47 -0.41 -23.95
CA ALA A 176 9.84 0.80 -23.40
C ALA A 176 8.39 0.61 -22.92
N GLU A 177 7.87 -0.61 -22.89
CA GLU A 177 6.46 -0.90 -22.68
C GLU A 177 6.20 -1.83 -21.47
N VAL A 178 7.17 -2.01 -20.57
CA VAL A 178 7.05 -2.97 -19.46
C VAL A 178 5.85 -2.68 -18.55
N GLU A 179 5.50 -1.42 -18.35
CA GLU A 179 4.35 -1.04 -17.53
C GLU A 179 2.99 -1.28 -18.19
N PHE A 180 2.97 -1.66 -19.48
CA PHE A 180 1.76 -2.05 -20.19
C PHE A 180 1.59 -3.56 -20.30
N ILE A 181 2.54 -4.34 -19.81
CA ILE A 181 2.43 -5.79 -19.78
C ILE A 181 1.39 -6.16 -18.72
N LYS A 182 0.26 -6.65 -19.18
CA LYS A 182 -0.82 -7.14 -18.33
C LYS A 182 -0.38 -8.49 -17.76
N ASP A 183 -0.20 -8.58 -16.46
CA ASP A 183 0.39 -9.73 -15.76
C ASP A 183 1.81 -10.05 -16.26
N PRO A 184 2.84 -9.37 -15.73
CA PRO A 184 4.23 -9.65 -16.12
C PRO A 184 4.79 -10.99 -15.61
N TRP A 185 3.95 -11.84 -14.99
CA TRP A 185 4.28 -13.18 -14.47
C TRP A 185 3.38 -14.25 -15.01
#